data_2fcc0f712b57ee507a337985705b440d
#
_entry.id   2fcc0f712b57ee507a337985705b440d
#
_cell.length_a   1.000
_cell.length_b   1.000
_cell.length_c   1.000
_cell.angle_alpha   90.00
_cell.angle_beta   90.00
_cell.angle_gamma   90.00
#
_symmetry.space_group_name_H-M   'P 1'
#
loop_
_entity.id
_entity.type
_entity.pdbx_description
1 polymer ?
#
loop_
_entity_poly.entity_id
_entity_poly.type
_entity_poly.pdbx_seq_one_letter_code
_entity_poly.pdbx_strand_id
1 'polypeptide(L)' 'MTQHSRIETVYEALAEAIDATEATAGQSATPVYLAKLVLALAHALDDPALVTRLIDQCRSDL' A
#
# COMPACT_ATOMS: atom_id res chain seq x y z
N MET A 1 1.31 -22.85 9.97
CA MET A 1 1.54 -22.56 9.02
C MET A 1 0.76 -21.61 8.45
N THR A 2 0.15 -21.13 8.57
CA THR A 2 -0.64 -20.35 7.90
C THR A 2 -0.76 -19.00 8.35
N GLN A 3 -0.07 -18.55 9.35
CA GLN A 3 -0.17 -17.25 9.74
C GLN A 3 0.42 -16.31 8.83
N HIS A 4 1.49 -16.63 8.16
CA HIS A 4 2.12 -15.69 7.28
C HIS A 4 1.26 -15.39 6.09
N SER A 5 0.28 -16.21 5.84
CA SER A 5 -0.49 -16.07 4.63
C SER A 5 -1.26 -14.77 4.53
N ARG A 6 -1.67 -14.15 5.63
CA ARG A 6 -2.41 -12.90 5.53
C ARG A 6 -1.58 -11.77 4.97
N ILE A 7 -0.37 -11.60 5.50
CA ILE A 7 0.51 -10.54 5.03
C ILE A 7 1.07 -10.88 3.66
N GLU A 8 1.40 -12.15 3.43
CA GLU A 8 1.92 -12.54 2.12
C GLU A 8 0.89 -12.39 1.03
N THR A 9 -0.36 -12.66 1.33
CA THR A 9 -1.41 -12.45 0.35
C THR A 9 -1.50 -10.99 -0.06
N VAL A 10 -1.44 -10.08 0.91
CA VAL A 10 -1.46 -8.66 0.62
C VAL A 10 -0.20 -8.24 -0.15
N TYR A 11 0.95 -8.75 0.27
CA TYR A 11 2.20 -8.43 -0.38
C TYR A 11 2.18 -8.84 -1.86
N GLU A 12 1.71 -10.05 -2.13
CA GLU A 12 1.65 -10.53 -3.51
C GLU A 12 0.66 -9.74 -4.34
N ALA A 13 -0.50 -9.42 -3.77
CA ALA A 13 -1.49 -8.63 -4.49
C ALA A 13 -0.95 -7.23 -4.79
N LEU A 14 -0.24 -6.64 -3.84
CA LEU A 14 0.32 -5.31 -4.02
C LEU A 14 1.41 -5.32 -5.10
N ALA A 15 2.28 -6.32 -5.06
CA ALA A 15 3.36 -6.43 -6.05
C ALA A 15 2.78 -6.55 -7.45
N GLU A 16 1.77 -7.40 -7.61
CA GLU A 16 1.12 -7.56 -8.91
C GLU A 16 0.44 -6.28 -9.36
N ALA A 17 -0.20 -5.56 -8.44
CA ALA A 17 -0.87 -4.31 -8.78
C ALA A 17 0.12 -3.23 -9.20
N ILE A 18 1.28 -3.17 -8.55
CA ILE A 18 2.32 -2.22 -8.93
C ILE A 18 2.83 -2.55 -10.32
N ASP A 19 3.10 -3.83 -10.59
CA ASP A 19 3.56 -4.24 -11.92
C ASP A 19 2.53 -3.89 -12.99
N ALA A 20 1.27 -4.16 -12.74
CA ALA A 20 0.21 -3.86 -13.69
C ALA A 20 0.07 -2.35 -13.91
N THR A 21 0.21 -1.56 -12.86
CA THR A 21 0.14 -0.10 -12.97
C THR A 21 1.27 0.42 -13.83
N GLU A 22 2.48 -0.09 -13.61
CA GLU A 22 3.63 0.34 -14.41
C GLU A 22 3.50 -0.07 -15.85
N ALA A 23 2.97 -1.26 -16.09
CA ALA A 23 2.81 -1.75 -17.46
C ALA A 23 1.79 -0.95 -18.27
N THR A 24 0.73 -0.46 -17.62
CA THR A 24 -0.33 0.25 -18.33
C THR A 24 -0.18 1.75 -18.30
N ALA A 25 0.39 2.32 -17.23
CA ALA A 25 0.42 3.76 -17.05
C ALA A 25 1.82 4.31 -16.78
N GLY A 26 2.84 3.45 -16.74
CA GLY A 26 4.21 3.89 -16.54
C GLY A 26 4.59 4.02 -15.08
N GLN A 27 5.89 4.13 -14.83
CA GLN A 27 6.39 4.18 -13.46
C GLN A 27 5.92 5.41 -12.70
N SER A 28 5.67 6.51 -13.40
CA SER A 28 5.23 7.73 -12.73
C SER A 28 3.82 7.61 -12.16
N ALA A 29 3.06 6.60 -12.58
CA ALA A 29 1.73 6.38 -12.03
C ALA A 29 1.74 5.63 -10.72
N THR A 30 2.85 4.96 -10.38
CA THR A 30 2.91 4.15 -9.17
C THR A 30 2.70 4.98 -7.90
N PRO A 31 3.36 6.13 -7.71
CA PRO A 31 3.09 6.94 -6.52
C PRO A 31 1.63 7.38 -6.42
N VAL A 32 1.00 7.68 -7.55
CA VAL A 32 -0.41 8.08 -7.56
C VAL A 32 -1.29 6.91 -7.12
N TYR A 33 -1.00 5.72 -7.66
CA TYR A 33 -1.73 4.53 -7.26
C TYR A 33 -1.59 4.27 -5.77
N LEU A 34 -0.36 4.36 -5.25
CA LEU A 34 -0.12 4.10 -3.84
C LEU A 34 -0.79 5.13 -2.95
N ALA A 35 -0.82 6.40 -3.38
CA ALA A 35 -1.53 7.42 -2.61
C ALA A 35 -3.01 7.12 -2.54
N LYS A 36 -3.59 6.70 -3.66
CA LYS A 36 -5.01 6.32 -3.67
C LYS A 36 -5.26 5.14 -2.75
N LEU A 37 -4.37 4.17 -2.76
CA LEU A 37 -4.52 2.99 -1.90
C LEU A 37 -4.45 3.39 -0.43
N VAL A 38 -3.50 4.26 -0.07
CA VAL A 38 -3.38 4.71 1.31
C VAL A 38 -4.65 5.43 1.76
N LEU A 39 -5.22 6.27 0.90
CA LEU A 39 -6.45 6.97 1.24
C LEU A 39 -7.62 6.01 1.41
N ALA A 40 -7.68 4.99 0.56
CA ALA A 40 -8.73 3.97 0.68
C ALA A 40 -8.59 3.20 1.98
N LEU A 41 -7.36 2.82 2.33
CA LEU A 41 -7.11 2.11 3.59
C LEU A 41 -7.42 2.99 4.79
N ALA A 42 -7.06 4.26 4.72
CA ALA A 42 -7.34 5.20 5.79
C ALA A 42 -8.84 5.34 6.01
N HIS A 43 -9.59 5.39 4.92
CA HIS A 43 -11.03 5.46 5.01
C HIS A 43 -11.62 4.20 5.64
N ALA A 44 -11.12 3.05 5.24
CA ALA A 44 -11.59 1.77 5.77
C ALA A 44 -11.26 1.60 7.25
N LEU A 45 -10.07 2.04 7.67
CA LEU A 45 -9.67 1.94 9.07
C LEU A 45 -10.37 2.96 9.95
N ASP A 46 -10.65 4.13 9.39
CA ASP A 46 -11.31 5.21 10.11
C ASP A 46 -10.58 5.57 11.40
N ASP A 47 -9.26 5.65 11.31
CA ASP A 47 -8.40 6.00 12.43
C ASP A 47 -7.26 6.88 11.90
N PRO A 48 -7.52 8.17 11.68
CA PRO A 48 -6.52 9.03 11.07
C PRO A 48 -5.24 9.18 11.88
N ALA A 49 -5.33 9.13 13.19
CA ALA A 49 -4.12 9.23 14.02
C ALA A 49 -3.20 8.04 13.79
N LEU A 50 -3.77 6.84 13.70
CA LEU A 50 -2.98 5.64 13.42
C LEU A 50 -2.36 5.72 12.04
N VAL A 51 -3.15 6.10 11.05
CA VAL A 51 -2.66 6.16 9.67
C VAL A 51 -1.52 7.18 9.56
N THR A 52 -1.67 8.35 10.17
CA THR A 52 -0.64 9.37 10.14
C THR A 52 0.65 8.86 10.78
N ARG A 53 0.53 8.14 11.88
CA ARG A 53 1.70 7.58 12.54
C ARG A 53 2.39 6.54 11.67
N LEU A 54 1.61 5.70 10.99
CA LEU A 54 2.17 4.69 10.09
C LEU A 54 2.85 5.33 8.89
N ILE A 55 2.28 6.40 8.35
CA ILE A 55 2.89 7.13 7.25
C ILE A 55 4.28 7.60 7.66
N ASP A 56 4.40 8.19 8.84
CA ASP A 56 5.69 8.68 9.30
C ASP A 56 6.67 7.56 9.59
N GLN A 57 6.21 6.48 10.21
CA GLN A 57 7.07 5.34 10.50
C GLN A 57 7.64 4.72 9.23
N CYS A 58 6.79 4.52 8.23
CA CYS A 58 7.25 3.90 6.99
C CYS A 58 8.22 4.80 6.25
N ARG A 59 8.00 6.11 6.29
CA ARG A 59 8.91 7.04 5.67
C ARG A 59 10.27 7.01 6.35
N SER A 60 10.28 6.93 7.67
CA SER A 60 11.54 6.94 8.43
C SER A 60 12.35 5.66 8.26
N ASP A 61 11.69 4.60 7.84
CA ASP A 61 12.31 3.29 7.71
C ASP A 61 12.92 3.06 6.33
N LEU A 62 12.92 4.06 5.49
CA LEU A 62 13.57 3.94 4.18
C LEU A 62 15.11 4.11 4.33
#